data_5794abfa0cb16660119796668d00b04f
#
_entry.id   5794abfa0cb16660119796668d00b04f
#
_cell.length_a   1.000
_cell.length_b   1.000
_cell.length_c   1.000
_cell.angle_alpha   90.00
_cell.angle_beta   90.00
_cell.angle_gamma   90.00
#
_symmetry.space_group_name_H-M   'P 1'
#
loop_
_entity.id
_entity.type
_entity.pdbx_description
1 polymer ?
#
loop_
_entity_poly.entity_id
_entity_poly.type
_entity_poly.pdbx_seq_one_letter_code
_entity_poly.pdbx_strand_id
1 'polypeptide(L)'
;MTRKDRYQFVIDYFSVHMPDAETELIYDNPYQLLVAVILSAQCTDKRVNLTTPLLFNKFPDLPSLAAADADELFSLIKSISYPNNKTKHLIGMARMVMEQFDGQIPMTVNELIQLPGVGRKTANVITSV
;
A
#
# COMPACT_ATOMS: atom_id res chain seq x y z
N MET A 1 1.26 3.24 21.46
CA MET A 1 1.48 3.32 20.70
C MET A 1 0.71 3.42 20.03
N THR A 2 0.46 3.81 19.49
CA THR A 2 -0.09 3.79 18.74
C THR A 2 0.02 3.32 17.88
N ARG A 3 0.15 3.12 17.41
CA ARG A 3 0.58 2.65 16.61
C ARG A 3 1.31 3.32 16.02
N LYS A 4 1.69 4.33 16.09
CA LYS A 4 2.59 4.76 15.59
C LYS A 4 3.58 4.99 16.31
N ASP A 5 3.65 5.18 17.15
CA ASP A 5 4.65 5.11 17.68
C ASP A 5 4.87 4.14 18.09
N ARG A 6 4.22 3.70 18.33
CA ARG A 6 4.50 2.69 18.46
C ARG A 6 4.74 2.19 17.43
N TYR A 7 4.66 2.66 16.51
CA TYR A 7 5.01 2.07 15.55
C TYR A 7 6.16 2.23 15.18
N GLN A 8 6.84 2.94 15.67
CA GLN A 8 7.90 2.93 15.32
C GLN A 8 8.65 2.03 15.95
N PHE A 9 8.68 1.86 17.02
CA PHE A 9 9.39 0.98 17.54
C PHE A 9 8.90 -0.25 17.43
N VAL A 10 7.83 -0.28 17.29
CA VAL A 10 7.33 -1.45 17.12
C VAL A 10 7.66 -2.01 15.86
N ILE A 11 7.82 -1.28 14.83
CA ILE A 11 8.14 -1.83 13.60
C ILE A 11 9.38 -2.58 13.60
N ASP A 12 10.39 -2.09 14.23
CA ASP A 12 11.58 -2.79 14.24
C ASP A 12 11.47 -4.09 14.83
N TYR A 13 10.89 -4.23 15.97
CA TYR A 13 11.00 -5.44 16.60
C TYR A 13 10.02 -6.42 16.10
N PHE A 14 8.94 -6.01 15.51
CA PHE A 14 8.06 -6.92 14.94
C PHE A 14 8.64 -7.66 13.84
N SER A 15 9.27 -6.99 12.94
CA SER A 15 9.67 -7.59 11.70
C SER A 15 10.69 -8.67 11.90
N VAL A 16 11.21 -8.80 13.08
CA VAL A 16 12.20 -9.77 13.32
C VAL A 16 11.67 -11.09 13.71
N HIS A 17 10.49 -11.12 14.24
CA HIS A 17 10.10 -12.28 14.93
C HIS A 17 9.16 -13.19 14.30
N MET A 18 8.27 -12.77 13.55
CA MET A 18 7.16 -13.57 13.09
C MET A 18 7.10 -13.52 11.60
N PRO A 19 8.03 -14.16 10.95
CA PRO A 19 8.12 -14.01 9.50
C PRO A 19 6.85 -14.43 8.78
N ASP A 20 6.10 -15.33 9.34
CA ASP A 20 4.88 -15.74 8.67
C ASP A 20 3.76 -14.76 8.83
N ALA A 21 3.79 -13.99 9.87
CA ALA A 21 2.69 -13.12 10.20
C ALA A 21 2.98 -11.67 9.92
N GLU A 22 4.19 -11.33 9.57
CA GLU A 22 4.56 -9.94 9.42
C GLU A 22 5.04 -9.65 8.03
N THR A 23 4.85 -8.42 7.61
CA THR A 23 5.39 -7.97 6.36
C THR A 23 6.69 -7.22 6.62
N GLU A 24 7.61 -7.29 5.69
CA GLU A 24 8.84 -6.52 5.75
C GLU A 24 8.69 -5.20 5.00
N LEU A 25 7.49 -4.88 4.57
CA LEU A 25 7.25 -3.64 3.87
C LEU A 25 7.44 -2.44 4.79
N ILE A 26 8.00 -1.37 4.24
CA ILE A 26 8.23 -0.14 5.00
C ILE A 26 7.11 0.83 4.71
N TYR A 27 6.47 1.32 5.75
CA TYR A 27 5.36 2.26 5.61
C TYR A 27 5.20 3.07 6.89
N ASP A 28 4.65 4.27 6.75
CA ASP A 28 4.45 5.18 7.89
C ASP A 28 2.99 5.41 8.23
N ASN A 29 2.09 5.06 7.34
CA ASN A 29 0.66 5.32 7.57
C ASN A 29 -0.18 4.36 6.73
N PRO A 30 -1.49 4.32 6.96
CA PRO A 30 -2.34 3.37 6.23
C PRO A 30 -2.31 3.53 4.71
N TYR A 31 -2.19 4.75 4.22
CA TYR A 31 -2.08 4.98 2.79
C TYR A 31 -0.85 4.25 2.24
N GLN A 32 0.30 4.46 2.89
CA GLN A 32 1.53 3.83 2.44
C GLN A 32 1.47 2.32 2.53
N LEU A 33 0.87 1.81 3.59
CA LEU A 33 0.72 0.37 3.74
C LEU A 33 -0.12 -0.20 2.61
N LEU A 34 -1.25 0.42 2.30
CA LEU A 34 -2.13 -0.08 1.27
C LEU A 34 -1.43 -0.09 -0.09
N VAL A 35 -0.73 0.98 -0.43
CA VAL A 35 0.01 1.05 -1.68
C VAL A 35 1.09 -0.04 -1.73
N ALA A 36 1.83 -0.18 -0.65
CA ALA A 36 2.93 -1.15 -0.62
C ALA A 36 2.42 -2.58 -0.75
N VAL A 37 1.30 -2.88 -0.11
CA VAL A 37 0.73 -4.23 -0.18
C VAL A 37 0.22 -4.53 -1.59
N ILE A 38 -0.41 -3.57 -2.23
CA ILE A 38 -0.86 -3.75 -3.61
C ILE A 38 0.34 -4.02 -4.52
N LEU A 39 1.42 -3.27 -4.33
CA LEU A 39 2.61 -3.46 -5.12
C LEU A 39 3.29 -4.79 -4.86
N SER A 40 3.14 -5.32 -3.65
CA SER A 40 3.86 -6.52 -3.26
C SER A 40 3.28 -7.82 -3.84
N ALA A 41 2.13 -7.76 -4.45
CA ALA A 41 1.53 -8.97 -5.04
C ALA A 41 2.47 -9.53 -6.10
N GLN A 42 2.93 -10.74 -5.90
CA GLN A 42 3.87 -11.42 -6.79
C GLN A 42 5.17 -10.65 -6.99
N CYS A 43 5.59 -9.92 -5.97
CA CYS A 43 6.81 -9.17 -6.00
C CYS A 43 7.41 -9.21 -4.60
N THR A 44 8.74 -9.12 -4.49
CA THR A 44 9.36 -9.21 -3.17
C THR A 44 9.19 -7.90 -2.41
N ASP A 45 9.17 -8.00 -1.09
CA ASP A 45 9.11 -6.81 -0.25
C ASP A 45 10.33 -5.93 -0.46
N LYS A 46 11.48 -6.54 -0.72
CA LYS A 46 12.70 -5.78 -0.97
C LYS A 46 12.54 -4.89 -2.20
N ARG A 47 11.98 -5.43 -3.27
CA ARG A 47 11.78 -4.64 -4.49
C ARG A 47 10.78 -3.51 -4.26
N VAL A 48 9.72 -3.79 -3.53
CA VAL A 48 8.72 -2.79 -3.21
C VAL A 48 9.35 -1.67 -2.38
N ASN A 49 10.15 -2.04 -1.37
CA ASN A 49 10.78 -1.05 -0.51
C ASN A 49 11.79 -0.17 -1.25
N LEU A 50 12.34 -0.65 -2.36
CA LEU A 50 13.23 0.18 -3.19
C LEU A 50 12.44 1.15 -4.05
N THR A 51 11.19 0.84 -4.32
CA THR A 51 10.34 1.63 -5.20
C THR A 51 9.52 2.69 -4.48
N THR A 52 8.98 2.34 -3.32
CA THR A 52 8.02 3.21 -2.64
C THR A 52 8.56 4.57 -2.21
N PRO A 53 9.84 4.75 -1.84
CA PRO A 53 10.28 6.09 -1.48
C PRO A 53 10.10 7.10 -2.59
N LEU A 54 10.39 6.72 -3.83
CA LEU A 54 10.20 7.64 -4.96
C LEU A 54 8.72 7.86 -5.23
N LEU A 55 7.92 6.80 -5.10
CA LEU A 55 6.49 6.91 -5.33
C LEU A 55 5.85 7.84 -4.30
N PHE A 56 6.19 7.70 -3.03
CA PHE A 56 5.59 8.53 -2.00
C PHE A 56 6.11 9.96 -2.03
N ASN A 57 7.29 10.17 -2.60
CA ASN A 57 7.78 11.52 -2.79
C ASN A 57 6.94 12.25 -3.84
N LYS A 58 6.53 11.54 -4.87
CA LYS A 58 5.74 12.13 -5.94
C LYS A 58 4.25 12.16 -5.63
N PHE A 59 3.77 11.11 -4.97
CA PHE A 59 2.35 10.95 -4.64
C PHE A 59 2.22 10.68 -3.14
N PRO A 60 2.33 11.72 -2.32
CA PRO A 60 2.41 11.52 -0.86
C PRO A 60 1.09 11.14 -0.19
N ASP A 61 -0.03 11.30 -0.88
CA ASP A 61 -1.32 11.01 -0.26
C ASP A 61 -2.33 10.55 -1.31
N LEU A 62 -3.51 10.18 -0.83
CA LEU A 62 -4.56 9.68 -1.71
C LEU A 62 -5.01 10.68 -2.77
N PRO A 63 -5.22 11.96 -2.46
CA PRO A 63 -5.62 12.88 -3.50
C PRO A 63 -4.61 12.98 -4.64
N SER A 64 -3.32 12.99 -4.32
CA SER A 64 -2.31 13.08 -5.36
C SER A 64 -2.28 11.81 -6.21
N LEU A 65 -2.47 10.64 -5.59
CA LEU A 65 -2.48 9.39 -6.33
C LEU A 65 -3.75 9.27 -7.18
N ALA A 66 -4.88 9.73 -6.67
CA ALA A 66 -6.13 9.69 -7.41
C ALA A 66 -6.06 10.57 -8.66
N ALA A 67 -5.26 11.61 -8.62
CA ALA A 67 -5.09 12.52 -9.74
C ALA A 67 -3.88 12.17 -10.61
N ALA A 68 -3.21 11.05 -10.34
CA ALA A 68 -1.98 10.70 -11.02
C ALA A 68 -2.17 10.46 -12.51
N ASP A 69 -1.17 10.88 -13.27
CA ASP A 69 -1.09 10.50 -14.66
C ASP A 69 -0.59 9.06 -14.72
N ALA A 70 -1.30 8.21 -15.45
CA ALA A 70 -0.97 6.78 -15.47
C ALA A 70 0.43 6.53 -16.00
N ASP A 71 0.86 7.29 -17.00
CA ASP A 71 2.20 7.08 -17.56
C ASP A 71 3.28 7.45 -16.56
N GLU A 72 3.05 8.51 -15.80
CA GLU A 72 4.00 8.94 -14.80
C GLU A 72 4.10 7.91 -13.68
N LEU A 73 2.97 7.43 -13.20
CA LEU A 73 2.97 6.42 -12.16
C LEU A 73 3.62 5.14 -12.65
N PHE A 74 3.28 4.73 -13.88
CA PHE A 74 3.88 3.52 -14.44
C PHE A 74 5.40 3.63 -14.47
N SER A 75 5.94 4.79 -14.84
CA SER A 75 7.38 4.94 -14.94
C SER A 75 8.07 4.76 -13.58
N LEU A 76 7.36 5.06 -12.49
CA LEU A 76 7.92 4.89 -11.16
C LEU A 76 7.89 3.44 -10.69
N ILE A 77 6.95 2.63 -11.19
CA ILE A 77 6.81 1.26 -10.71
C ILE A 77 7.12 0.22 -11.77
N LYS A 78 7.73 0.62 -12.87
CA LYS A 78 7.93 -0.32 -13.98
C LYS A 78 8.82 -1.50 -13.63
N SER A 79 9.60 -1.43 -12.57
CA SER A 79 10.43 -2.55 -12.14
C SER A 79 9.66 -3.52 -11.23
N ILE A 80 8.44 -3.16 -10.86
CA ILE A 80 7.57 -4.01 -10.06
C ILE A 80 6.89 -5.01 -10.99
N SER A 81 6.60 -6.21 -10.50
CA SER A 81 5.90 -7.21 -11.30
C SER A 81 4.53 -6.70 -11.72
N TYR A 82 4.17 -6.96 -12.96
CA TYR A 82 2.85 -6.59 -13.51
C TYR A 82 2.55 -5.10 -13.33
N PRO A 83 3.45 -4.23 -13.81
CA PRO A 83 3.29 -2.80 -13.54
C PRO A 83 2.07 -2.17 -14.21
N ASN A 84 1.64 -2.70 -15.37
CA ASN A 84 0.46 -2.14 -16.02
C ASN A 84 -0.79 -2.30 -15.18
N ASN A 85 -1.01 -3.51 -14.66
CA ASN A 85 -2.18 -3.75 -13.83
C ASN A 85 -2.09 -3.00 -12.51
N LYS A 86 -0.90 -2.96 -11.93
CA LYS A 86 -0.74 -2.29 -10.66
C LYS A 86 -0.92 -0.78 -10.76
N THR A 87 -0.51 -0.19 -11.88
CA THR A 87 -0.78 1.23 -12.12
C THR A 87 -2.28 1.50 -12.09
N LYS A 88 -3.05 0.67 -12.80
CA LYS A 88 -4.49 0.83 -12.81
C LYS A 88 -5.10 0.61 -11.44
N HIS A 89 -4.60 -0.39 -10.72
CA HIS A 89 -5.13 -0.70 -9.40
C HIS A 89 -4.87 0.43 -8.42
N LEU A 90 -3.67 1.02 -8.45
CA LEU A 90 -3.35 2.09 -7.52
C LEU A 90 -4.22 3.31 -7.75
N ILE A 91 -4.37 3.72 -9.01
CA ILE A 91 -5.17 4.89 -9.32
C ILE A 91 -6.64 4.62 -9.02
N GLY A 92 -7.13 3.43 -9.41
CA GLY A 92 -8.52 3.06 -9.15
C GLY A 92 -8.81 2.99 -7.66
N MET A 93 -7.89 2.44 -6.89
CA MET A 93 -8.03 2.37 -5.45
C MET A 93 -8.11 3.77 -4.85
N ALA A 94 -7.20 4.65 -5.24
CA ALA A 94 -7.18 5.99 -4.69
C ALA A 94 -8.46 6.75 -5.01
N ARG A 95 -8.95 6.60 -6.24
CA ARG A 95 -10.19 7.26 -6.62
C ARG A 95 -11.38 6.72 -5.85
N MET A 96 -11.45 5.40 -5.68
CA MET A 96 -12.55 4.81 -4.94
C MET A 96 -12.56 5.26 -3.49
N VAL A 97 -11.39 5.28 -2.85
CA VAL A 97 -11.32 5.72 -1.46
C VAL A 97 -11.76 7.18 -1.34
N MET A 98 -11.35 8.02 -2.28
CA MET A 98 -11.76 9.42 -2.22
C MET A 98 -13.25 9.59 -2.46
N GLU A 99 -13.83 8.80 -3.35
CA GLU A 99 -15.23 8.98 -3.73
C GLU A 99 -16.21 8.25 -2.84
N GLN A 100 -15.86 7.06 -2.39
CA GLN A 100 -16.80 6.23 -1.66
C GLN A 100 -16.51 6.10 -0.17
N PHE A 101 -15.32 6.45 0.26
CA PHE A 101 -14.92 6.33 1.66
C PHE A 101 -14.42 7.66 2.21
N ASP A 102 -14.76 8.76 1.54
CA ASP A 102 -14.43 10.11 1.99
C ASP A 102 -12.94 10.33 2.24
N GLY A 103 -12.10 9.67 1.47
CA GLY A 103 -10.65 9.81 1.61
C GLY A 103 -10.08 9.06 2.81
N GLN A 104 -10.89 8.24 3.46
CA GLN A 104 -10.47 7.46 4.61
C GLN A 104 -10.33 6.01 4.20
N ILE A 105 -9.17 5.42 4.42
CA ILE A 105 -8.96 4.02 4.06
C ILE A 105 -9.80 3.16 4.98
N PRO A 106 -10.66 2.28 4.42
CA PRO A 106 -11.49 1.43 5.25
C PRO A 106 -10.65 0.43 6.02
N MET A 107 -11.12 0.04 7.19
CA MET A 107 -10.37 -0.84 8.08
C MET A 107 -11.04 -2.18 8.29
N THR A 108 -12.00 -2.54 7.45
CA THR A 108 -12.61 -3.87 7.51
C THR A 108 -12.28 -4.64 6.25
N VAL A 109 -12.16 -5.95 6.37
CA VAL A 109 -11.85 -6.80 5.23
C VAL A 109 -12.93 -6.65 4.16
N ASN A 110 -14.20 -6.63 4.55
CA ASN A 110 -15.28 -6.54 3.58
C ASN A 110 -15.22 -5.27 2.74
N GLU A 111 -14.80 -4.18 3.32
CA GLU A 111 -14.69 -2.94 2.58
C GLU A 111 -13.40 -2.89 1.77
N LEU A 112 -12.33 -3.38 2.35
CA LEU A 112 -11.04 -3.36 1.66
C LEU A 112 -11.05 -4.18 0.38
N ILE A 113 -11.74 -5.31 0.38
CA ILE A 113 -11.75 -6.16 -0.81
C ILE A 113 -12.53 -5.54 -1.97
N GLN A 114 -13.24 -4.44 -1.73
CA GLN A 114 -13.90 -3.73 -2.82
C GLN A 114 -12.92 -2.88 -3.60
N LEU A 115 -11.75 -2.63 -3.06
CA LEU A 115 -10.78 -1.77 -3.72
C LEU A 115 -10.01 -2.53 -4.79
N PRO A 116 -9.73 -1.89 -5.93
CA PRO A 116 -8.94 -2.55 -6.96
C PRO A 116 -7.58 -2.99 -6.42
N GLY A 117 -7.19 -4.20 -6.76
CA GLY A 117 -5.90 -4.73 -6.34
C GLY A 117 -5.87 -5.30 -4.95
N VAL A 118 -6.98 -5.27 -4.22
CA VAL A 118 -7.02 -5.75 -2.85
C VAL A 118 -7.88 -7.00 -2.78
N GLY A 119 -7.27 -8.15 -2.54
CA GLY A 119 -7.98 -9.38 -2.31
C GLY A 119 -8.15 -9.63 -0.83
N ARG A 120 -8.78 -10.75 -0.47
CA ARG A 120 -9.04 -11.05 0.93
C ARG A 120 -7.75 -11.22 1.71
N LYS A 121 -6.75 -11.90 1.13
CA LYS A 121 -5.48 -12.08 1.81
C LYS A 121 -4.79 -10.75 2.06
N THR A 122 -4.81 -9.86 1.06
CA THR A 122 -4.25 -8.53 1.20
C THR A 122 -4.97 -7.74 2.28
N ALA A 123 -6.30 -7.81 2.28
CA ALA A 123 -7.09 -7.10 3.28
C ALA A 123 -6.77 -7.60 4.69
N ASN A 124 -6.56 -8.91 4.84
CA ASN A 124 -6.20 -9.46 6.13
C ASN A 124 -4.85 -8.93 6.62
N VAL A 125 -3.90 -8.77 5.72
CA VAL A 125 -2.61 -8.21 6.08
C VAL A 125 -2.79 -6.77 6.56
N ILE A 126 -3.56 -5.98 5.85
CA ILE A 126 -3.77 -4.59 6.21
C ILE A 126 -4.44 -4.45 7.57
N THR A 127 -5.44 -5.26 7.84
CA THR A 127 -6.18 -5.11 9.09
C THR A 127 -5.44 -5.71 10.28
N SER A 128 -4.43 -6.53 10.04
CA SER A 128 -3.71 -7.17 11.13
C SER A 128 -2.51 -6.36 11.63
N VAL A 129 -2.23 -5.24 10.99
CA VAL A 129 -1.05 -4.47 11.38
C VAL A 129 -1.39 -3.23 12.20
#